data_72a5551c9cd6a0d2877f393023180491
#
_entry.id   72a5551c9cd6a0d2877f393023180491
#
_cell.length_a   1.000
_cell.length_b   1.000
_cell.length_c   1.000
_cell.angle_alpha   90.00
_cell.angle_beta   90.00
_cell.angle_gamma   90.00
#
_symmetry.space_group_name_H-M   'P 1'
#
loop_
_entity.id
_entity.type
_entity.pdbx_description
1 polymer ?
#
loop_
_entity_poly.entity_id
_entity_poly.type
_entity_poly.pdbx_seq_one_letter_code
_entity_poly.pdbx_strand_id
1 'polypeptide(L)'
;MTSSASSQQPAAASGTETPGGSAPSIVFEHVTKTYPDGTTAIDDLSLEVPAGSLTAFVGPSGCGKTTSMRMINRMVTPTSGRILVGGQDIAGQRPTALRRSMGYVLQDAGLFPHLTALDNVAALLRLDGRSKGQAREGAEAALRLVRLYPELDRRYPAQLSGGQQQRVGVARALAADPPVLLMDEPFSAVDPVVRGELQQELIRLRGQLSQTIVFVTHDIDEALLLGDRLAVFGPGGRLHQFATGREILTNPADAFVAEMVGRDRGFRALGFEAAEVPVTPPLPGPDPALVRPAAEVAGEDWALRLDAESKPVRWEGPAGSVIVGTLCHRGGDLRLALDSVLSSPAGPGIAVDEAGAFAGFIDRTAVLARIDTTTPAGGGRPGAADTEV
;
A
#
# COMPACT_ATOMS: atom_id res chain seq x y z
N MET A 1 35.72 -29.35 -49.74
CA MET A 1 35.39 -28.00 -49.26
C MET A 1 34.18 -28.12 -48.38
N THR A 2 34.42 -28.32 -47.09
CA THR A 2 33.40 -28.52 -46.07
C THR A 2 33.51 -27.36 -45.08
N SER A 3 32.47 -26.53 -45.05
CA SER A 3 32.34 -25.39 -44.14
C SER A 3 31.61 -25.86 -42.84
N SER A 4 32.31 -25.83 -41.76
CA SER A 4 31.78 -26.08 -40.42
C SER A 4 31.17 -24.80 -39.83
N ALA A 5 29.89 -24.81 -39.60
CA ALA A 5 29.20 -23.77 -38.85
C ALA A 5 29.33 -24.02 -37.33
N SER A 6 29.99 -23.11 -36.63
CA SER A 6 30.19 -23.11 -35.19
C SER A 6 28.96 -22.48 -34.55
N SER A 7 28.22 -23.25 -33.75
CA SER A 7 27.13 -22.79 -32.90
C SER A 7 27.71 -22.15 -31.65
N GLN A 8 27.57 -20.84 -31.51
CA GLN A 8 27.84 -20.12 -30.24
C GLN A 8 26.64 -20.28 -29.29
N GLN A 9 26.86 -20.94 -28.17
CA GLN A 9 26.01 -20.85 -26.99
C GLN A 9 26.13 -19.46 -26.36
N PRO A 10 25.02 -18.84 -25.90
CA PRO A 10 25.11 -17.63 -25.09
C PRO A 10 25.63 -17.95 -23.71
N ALA A 11 26.64 -17.22 -23.27
CA ALA A 11 27.28 -17.29 -21.97
C ALA A 11 26.29 -16.94 -20.88
N ALA A 12 26.23 -17.78 -19.86
CA ALA A 12 25.56 -17.50 -18.58
C ALA A 12 26.20 -16.27 -17.93
N ALA A 13 25.42 -15.24 -17.68
CA ALA A 13 25.82 -14.08 -16.91
C ALA A 13 25.99 -14.52 -15.45
N SER A 14 27.25 -14.58 -14.99
CA SER A 14 27.61 -14.71 -13.59
C SER A 14 27.22 -13.42 -12.88
N GLY A 15 26.12 -13.48 -12.11
CA GLY A 15 25.75 -12.41 -11.19
C GLY A 15 26.80 -12.29 -10.10
N THR A 16 27.48 -11.17 -10.04
CA THR A 16 28.33 -10.73 -8.93
C THR A 16 27.45 -10.51 -7.71
N GLU A 17 27.59 -11.37 -6.71
CA GLU A 17 27.03 -11.16 -5.36
C GLU A 17 27.66 -9.91 -4.74
N THR A 18 26.82 -8.90 -4.51
CA THR A 18 27.17 -7.75 -3.67
C THR A 18 26.90 -8.14 -2.20
N PRO A 19 27.87 -8.05 -1.27
CA PRO A 19 27.65 -8.36 0.13
C PRO A 19 27.04 -7.16 0.86
N GLY A 20 25.73 -7.07 0.79
CA GLY A 20 24.86 -6.25 1.60
C GLY A 20 23.49 -6.87 1.41
N GLY A 21 22.93 -7.50 2.45
CA GLY A 21 21.78 -8.39 2.37
C GLY A 21 20.58 -7.77 1.68
N SER A 22 20.47 -7.94 0.37
CA SER A 22 19.27 -7.58 -0.37
C SER A 22 18.15 -8.54 0.03
N ALA A 23 16.94 -8.01 0.25
CA ALA A 23 15.76 -8.82 0.51
C ALA A 23 15.61 -9.92 -0.56
N PRO A 24 15.16 -11.13 -0.21
CA PRO A 24 15.00 -12.22 -1.17
C PRO A 24 13.74 -12.02 -2.01
N SER A 25 13.77 -12.41 -3.29
CA SER A 25 12.55 -12.62 -4.08
C SER A 25 11.80 -13.86 -3.62
N ILE A 26 10.49 -13.94 -3.95
CA ILE A 26 9.67 -15.14 -3.69
C ILE A 26 9.09 -15.58 -5.03
N VAL A 27 9.37 -16.82 -5.41
CA VAL A 27 8.93 -17.36 -6.71
C VAL A 27 8.02 -18.57 -6.48
N PHE A 28 6.83 -18.53 -7.07
CA PHE A 28 5.92 -19.66 -7.19
C PHE A 28 6.09 -20.26 -8.59
N GLU A 29 6.35 -21.56 -8.66
CA GLU A 29 6.51 -22.28 -9.93
C GLU A 29 5.47 -23.40 -10.01
N HIS A 30 4.45 -23.19 -10.84
CA HIS A 30 3.35 -24.14 -11.11
C HIS A 30 2.72 -24.70 -9.83
N VAL A 31 2.48 -23.82 -8.85
CA VAL A 31 2.01 -24.20 -7.52
C VAL A 31 0.50 -24.47 -7.54
N THR A 32 0.11 -25.67 -7.16
CA THR A 32 -1.30 -26.05 -6.97
C THR A 32 -1.54 -26.48 -5.52
N LYS A 33 -2.69 -26.09 -4.98
CA LYS A 33 -3.16 -26.56 -3.68
C LYS A 33 -4.58 -27.05 -3.76
N THR A 34 -4.74 -28.38 -3.62
CA THR A 34 -6.04 -29.05 -3.45
C THR A 34 -6.10 -29.66 -2.06
N TYR A 35 -7.19 -29.44 -1.35
CA TYR A 35 -7.46 -30.01 -0.04
C TYR A 35 -8.07 -31.42 -0.15
N PRO A 36 -8.07 -32.23 0.95
CA PRO A 36 -8.58 -33.61 0.92
C PRO A 36 -10.07 -33.74 0.54
N ASP A 37 -10.86 -32.71 0.75
CA ASP A 37 -12.27 -32.59 0.35
C ASP A 37 -12.48 -32.31 -1.15
N GLY A 38 -11.39 -32.24 -1.93
CA GLY A 38 -11.42 -31.96 -3.36
C GLY A 38 -11.42 -30.45 -3.70
N THR A 39 -11.48 -29.55 -2.71
CA THR A 39 -11.46 -28.10 -2.96
C THR A 39 -10.07 -27.67 -3.44
N THR A 40 -10.01 -27.09 -4.64
CA THR A 40 -8.79 -26.48 -5.18
C THR A 40 -8.76 -25.01 -4.77
N ALA A 41 -7.84 -24.68 -3.85
CA ALA A 41 -7.67 -23.34 -3.36
C ALA A 41 -6.71 -22.50 -4.23
N ILE A 42 -5.76 -23.16 -4.91
CA ILE A 42 -4.80 -22.55 -5.84
C ILE A 42 -4.63 -23.49 -7.02
N ASP A 43 -4.74 -22.95 -8.23
CA ASP A 43 -4.66 -23.65 -9.49
C ASP A 43 -3.53 -23.09 -10.36
N ASP A 44 -2.43 -23.85 -10.48
CA ASP A 44 -1.26 -23.56 -11.32
C ASP A 44 -0.68 -22.14 -11.18
N LEU A 45 -0.46 -21.70 -9.93
CA LEU A 45 0.10 -20.37 -9.66
C LEU A 45 1.57 -20.31 -10.05
N SER A 46 1.88 -19.43 -11.01
CA SER A 46 3.25 -19.02 -11.36
C SER A 46 3.37 -17.50 -11.21
N LEU A 47 4.22 -17.07 -10.27
CA LEU A 47 4.34 -15.66 -9.85
C LEU A 47 5.71 -15.42 -9.24
N GLU A 48 6.33 -14.30 -9.56
CA GLU A 48 7.52 -13.80 -8.89
C GLU A 48 7.23 -12.50 -8.14
N VAL A 49 7.35 -12.54 -6.81
CA VAL A 49 7.36 -11.34 -5.95
C VAL A 49 8.76 -10.77 -5.98
N PRO A 50 8.95 -9.53 -6.50
CA PRO A 50 10.29 -8.96 -6.61
C PRO A 50 10.92 -8.71 -5.24
N ALA A 51 12.24 -8.86 -5.18
CA ALA A 51 13.03 -8.58 -3.98
C ALA A 51 12.84 -7.12 -3.52
N GLY A 52 12.63 -6.89 -2.24
CA GLY A 52 12.48 -5.56 -1.65
C GLY A 52 11.19 -4.83 -2.02
N SER A 53 10.23 -5.50 -2.70
CA SER A 53 8.95 -4.91 -3.06
C SER A 53 7.85 -5.25 -2.05
N LEU A 54 6.82 -4.40 -2.01
CA LEU A 54 5.54 -4.72 -1.40
C LEU A 54 4.58 -5.21 -2.49
N THR A 55 4.24 -6.49 -2.45
CA THR A 55 3.28 -7.10 -3.38
C THR A 55 1.96 -7.37 -2.66
N ALA A 56 0.87 -6.79 -3.17
CA ALA A 56 -0.46 -7.01 -2.65
C ALA A 56 -1.12 -8.21 -3.35
N PHE A 57 -1.61 -9.18 -2.57
CA PHE A 57 -2.48 -10.26 -3.06
C PHE A 57 -3.93 -9.82 -2.82
N VAL A 58 -4.67 -9.55 -3.88
CA VAL A 58 -6.02 -8.98 -3.81
C VAL A 58 -7.03 -9.85 -4.57
N GLY A 59 -8.28 -9.83 -4.14
CA GLY A 59 -9.37 -10.61 -4.74
C GLY A 59 -10.49 -10.94 -3.74
N PRO A 60 -11.58 -11.57 -4.17
CA PRO A 60 -12.72 -11.90 -3.31
C PRO A 60 -12.34 -12.89 -2.20
N SER A 61 -13.21 -13.00 -1.19
CA SER A 61 -13.03 -13.98 -0.11
C SER A 61 -13.04 -15.40 -0.66
N GLY A 62 -12.15 -16.25 -0.14
CA GLY A 62 -12.06 -17.67 -0.55
C GLY A 62 -11.29 -17.92 -1.86
N CYS A 63 -10.76 -16.90 -2.56
CA CYS A 63 -9.99 -17.08 -3.79
C CYS A 63 -8.53 -17.54 -3.59
N GLY A 64 -8.12 -17.95 -2.40
CA GLY A 64 -6.81 -18.58 -2.17
C GLY A 64 -5.67 -17.65 -1.74
N LYS A 65 -5.86 -16.32 -1.59
CA LYS A 65 -4.81 -15.35 -1.19
C LYS A 65 -4.05 -15.75 0.07
N THR A 66 -4.79 -15.94 1.16
CA THR A 66 -4.22 -16.37 2.46
C THR A 66 -3.54 -17.74 2.34
N THR A 67 -4.13 -18.67 1.55
CA THR A 67 -3.52 -19.98 1.29
C THR A 67 -2.18 -19.83 0.57
N SER A 68 -2.09 -19.00 -0.48
CA SER A 68 -0.86 -18.70 -1.21
C SER A 68 0.21 -18.11 -0.29
N MET A 69 -0.16 -17.13 0.52
CA MET A 69 0.77 -16.53 1.47
C MET A 69 1.24 -17.53 2.55
N ARG A 70 0.31 -18.36 3.09
CA ARG A 70 0.66 -19.40 4.08
C ARG A 70 1.50 -20.55 3.50
N MET A 71 1.57 -20.70 2.19
CA MET A 71 2.50 -21.62 1.56
C MET A 71 3.94 -21.10 1.59
N ILE A 72 4.17 -19.78 1.55
CA ILE A 72 5.51 -19.17 1.62
C ILE A 72 6.22 -19.56 2.93
N ASN A 73 5.50 -19.54 4.07
CA ASN A 73 6.07 -19.91 5.38
C ASN A 73 5.84 -21.38 5.76
N ARG A 74 5.37 -22.20 4.81
CA ARG A 74 5.08 -23.64 5.01
C ARG A 74 4.06 -23.92 6.13
N MET A 75 3.12 -23.00 6.42
CA MET A 75 1.93 -23.33 7.22
C MET A 75 0.97 -24.19 6.43
N VAL A 76 0.95 -24.02 5.11
CA VAL A 76 0.26 -24.88 4.15
C VAL A 76 1.31 -25.45 3.21
N THR A 77 1.21 -26.76 2.91
CA THR A 77 2.08 -27.42 1.92
C THR A 77 1.37 -27.47 0.58
N PRO A 78 1.99 -27.07 -0.53
CA PRO A 78 1.41 -27.23 -1.86
C PRO A 78 1.18 -28.70 -2.19
N THR A 79 0.22 -28.99 -3.07
CA THR A 79 -0.05 -30.34 -3.60
C THR A 79 0.94 -30.68 -4.72
N SER A 80 1.28 -29.67 -5.55
CA SER A 80 2.29 -29.75 -6.61
C SER A 80 2.95 -28.40 -6.82
N GLY A 81 4.03 -28.38 -7.63
CA GLY A 81 4.85 -27.20 -7.83
C GLY A 81 5.84 -26.95 -6.69
N ARG A 82 6.55 -25.83 -6.74
CA ARG A 82 7.52 -25.46 -5.73
C ARG A 82 7.53 -23.94 -5.47
N ILE A 83 8.01 -23.56 -4.29
CA ILE A 83 8.16 -22.17 -3.89
C ILE A 83 9.62 -21.94 -3.52
N LEU A 84 10.20 -20.89 -4.10
CA LEU A 84 11.57 -20.49 -3.84
C LEU A 84 11.55 -19.16 -3.07
N VAL A 85 12.45 -19.02 -2.10
CA VAL A 85 12.72 -17.77 -1.37
C VAL A 85 14.21 -17.50 -1.49
N GLY A 86 14.60 -16.38 -2.12
CA GLY A 86 15.99 -16.09 -2.41
C GLY A 86 16.65 -17.18 -3.27
N GLY A 87 15.91 -17.77 -4.22
CA GLY A 87 16.37 -18.85 -5.08
C GLY A 87 16.45 -20.23 -4.40
N GLN A 88 16.13 -20.36 -3.11
CA GLN A 88 16.18 -21.61 -2.38
C GLN A 88 14.78 -22.23 -2.23
N ASP A 89 14.62 -23.51 -2.60
CA ASP A 89 13.37 -24.22 -2.39
C ASP A 89 13.07 -24.39 -0.90
N ILE A 90 11.92 -23.84 -0.47
CA ILE A 90 11.51 -23.89 0.93
C ILE A 90 11.17 -25.31 1.40
N ALA A 91 10.85 -26.23 0.50
CA ALA A 91 10.52 -27.62 0.85
C ALA A 91 11.68 -28.34 1.54
N GLY A 92 12.92 -28.00 1.18
CA GLY A 92 14.13 -28.54 1.78
C GLY A 92 14.50 -27.94 3.15
N GLN A 93 13.87 -26.82 3.55
CA GLN A 93 14.21 -26.13 4.79
C GLN A 93 13.39 -26.69 5.98
N ARG A 94 13.94 -26.57 7.20
CA ARG A 94 13.17 -26.91 8.43
C ARG A 94 12.06 -25.87 8.63
N PRO A 95 10.78 -26.28 8.77
CA PRO A 95 9.65 -25.33 8.89
C PRO A 95 9.80 -24.30 10.02
N THR A 96 10.35 -24.74 11.16
CA THR A 96 10.57 -23.84 12.31
C THR A 96 11.66 -22.80 12.06
N ALA A 97 12.72 -23.15 11.32
CA ALA A 97 13.79 -22.20 10.95
C ALA A 97 13.25 -21.19 9.92
N LEU A 98 12.56 -21.67 8.88
CA LEU A 98 11.94 -20.81 7.87
C LEU A 98 10.95 -19.81 8.48
N ARG A 99 10.05 -20.26 9.37
CA ARG A 99 9.08 -19.35 10.02
C ARG A 99 9.73 -18.33 10.94
N ARG A 100 10.84 -18.65 11.57
CA ARG A 100 11.60 -17.68 12.40
C ARG A 100 12.32 -16.64 11.56
N SER A 101 12.72 -16.96 10.34
CA SER A 101 13.35 -15.99 9.44
C SER A 101 12.36 -15.05 8.74
N MET A 102 11.04 -15.22 8.98
CA MET A 102 9.98 -14.40 8.38
C MET A 102 9.16 -13.69 9.46
N GLY A 103 8.84 -12.43 9.23
CA GLY A 103 7.82 -11.73 10.02
C GLY A 103 6.43 -12.14 9.56
N TYR A 104 5.50 -12.30 10.50
CA TYR A 104 4.11 -12.63 10.17
C TYR A 104 3.13 -11.80 11.00
N VAL A 105 2.32 -11.00 10.31
CA VAL A 105 1.23 -10.21 10.89
C VAL A 105 -0.09 -10.93 10.64
N LEU A 106 -0.76 -11.30 11.70
CA LEU A 106 -2.06 -11.99 11.69
C LEU A 106 -3.20 -10.97 11.59
N GLN A 107 -4.32 -11.38 11.01
CA GLN A 107 -5.54 -10.58 10.90
C GLN A 107 -6.00 -10.03 12.26
N ASP A 108 -6.01 -10.86 13.31
CA ASP A 108 -6.44 -10.49 14.68
C ASP A 108 -5.25 -10.11 15.58
N ALA A 109 -4.16 -9.56 15.02
CA ALA A 109 -2.88 -9.31 15.71
C ALA A 109 -2.27 -10.54 16.41
N GLY A 110 -3.05 -11.52 16.85
CA GLY A 110 -2.62 -12.77 17.45
C GLY A 110 -1.69 -12.57 18.66
N LEU A 111 -2.00 -11.60 19.53
CA LEU A 111 -1.21 -11.31 20.72
C LEU A 111 -1.46 -12.35 21.82
N PHE A 112 -0.42 -12.65 22.58
CA PHE A 112 -0.54 -13.46 23.79
C PHE A 112 -1.26 -12.64 24.87
N PRO A 113 -2.46 -13.05 25.32
CA PRO A 113 -3.30 -12.23 26.22
C PRO A 113 -2.70 -12.03 27.60
N HIS A 114 -1.82 -12.95 28.03
CA HIS A 114 -1.14 -12.94 29.33
C HIS A 114 0.21 -12.19 29.31
N LEU A 115 0.64 -11.67 28.16
CA LEU A 115 1.85 -10.86 28.00
C LEU A 115 1.48 -9.40 27.79
N THR A 116 2.33 -8.50 28.26
CA THR A 116 2.22 -7.05 27.96
C THR A 116 2.54 -6.78 26.50
N ALA A 117 2.28 -5.57 26.00
CA ALA A 117 2.67 -5.16 24.64
C ALA A 117 4.17 -5.38 24.41
N LEU A 118 5.00 -4.91 25.33
CA LEU A 118 6.44 -5.08 25.27
C LEU A 118 6.86 -6.56 25.30
N ASP A 119 6.27 -7.36 26.19
CA ASP A 119 6.61 -8.79 26.28
C ASP A 119 6.15 -9.59 25.07
N ASN A 120 5.05 -9.23 24.42
CA ASN A 120 4.60 -9.81 23.17
C ASN A 120 5.64 -9.64 22.07
N VAL A 121 6.24 -8.47 21.94
CA VAL A 121 7.29 -8.18 20.97
C VAL A 121 8.62 -8.84 21.39
N ALA A 122 9.01 -8.74 22.65
CA ALA A 122 10.24 -9.31 23.18
C ALA A 122 10.28 -10.84 23.11
N ALA A 123 9.11 -11.52 23.14
CA ALA A 123 9.02 -12.98 23.10
C ALA A 123 9.72 -13.57 21.87
N LEU A 124 9.53 -12.98 20.68
CA LEU A 124 10.15 -13.43 19.44
C LEU A 124 11.67 -13.28 19.48
N LEU A 125 12.15 -12.14 19.97
CA LEU A 125 13.58 -11.86 20.10
C LEU A 125 14.28 -12.82 21.06
N ARG A 126 13.58 -13.24 22.11
CA ARG A 126 14.09 -14.28 23.05
C ARG A 126 14.17 -15.66 22.38
N LEU A 127 13.21 -16.00 21.52
CA LEU A 127 13.23 -17.25 20.74
C LEU A 127 14.41 -17.28 19.75
N ASP A 128 14.88 -16.10 19.30
CA ASP A 128 16.08 -15.94 18.48
C ASP A 128 17.38 -15.95 19.29
N GLY A 129 17.31 -16.23 20.60
CA GLY A 129 18.48 -16.36 21.47
C GLY A 129 19.04 -15.06 22.02
N ARG A 130 18.37 -13.91 21.86
CA ARG A 130 18.80 -12.64 22.45
C ARG A 130 18.65 -12.66 23.98
N SER A 131 19.56 -12.03 24.69
CA SER A 131 19.46 -11.86 26.14
C SER A 131 18.20 -11.05 26.52
N LYS A 132 17.78 -11.14 27.78
CA LYS A 132 16.58 -10.42 28.26
C LYS A 132 16.68 -8.89 28.04
N GLY A 133 17.88 -8.32 28.23
CA GLY A 133 18.14 -6.89 28.00
C GLY A 133 18.02 -6.54 26.51
N GLN A 134 18.73 -7.25 25.66
CA GLN A 134 18.68 -7.04 24.20
C GLN A 134 17.29 -7.24 23.61
N ALA A 135 16.54 -8.26 24.08
CA ALA A 135 15.18 -8.49 23.63
C ALA A 135 14.25 -7.35 24.03
N ARG A 136 14.45 -6.79 25.23
CA ARG A 136 13.67 -5.64 25.70
C ARG A 136 13.98 -4.39 24.88
N GLU A 137 15.25 -4.04 24.71
CA GLU A 137 15.67 -2.88 23.90
C GLU A 137 15.17 -2.97 22.46
N GLY A 138 15.31 -4.15 21.82
CA GLY A 138 14.79 -4.38 20.48
C GLY A 138 13.25 -4.27 20.40
N ALA A 139 12.55 -4.74 21.43
CA ALA A 139 11.10 -4.62 21.49
C ALA A 139 10.66 -3.16 21.69
N GLU A 140 11.32 -2.40 22.57
CA GLU A 140 11.06 -0.97 22.74
C GLU A 140 11.29 -0.22 21.41
N ALA A 141 12.39 -0.49 20.71
CA ALA A 141 12.66 0.10 19.41
C ALA A 141 11.56 -0.21 18.37
N ALA A 142 11.15 -1.48 18.27
CA ALA A 142 10.10 -1.90 17.36
C ALA A 142 8.73 -1.26 17.68
N LEU A 143 8.39 -1.09 18.95
CA LEU A 143 7.17 -0.39 19.36
C LEU A 143 7.21 1.11 19.01
N ARG A 144 8.38 1.77 19.13
CA ARG A 144 8.56 3.18 18.69
C ARG A 144 8.42 3.29 17.16
N LEU A 145 8.95 2.30 16.41
CA LEU A 145 8.87 2.28 14.96
C LEU A 145 7.43 2.36 14.45
N VAL A 146 6.49 1.70 15.15
CA VAL A 146 5.05 1.74 14.83
C VAL A 146 4.29 2.83 15.61
N ARG A 147 4.98 3.81 16.18
CA ARG A 147 4.42 4.93 16.96
C ARG A 147 3.51 4.49 18.13
N LEU A 148 3.84 3.40 18.78
CA LEU A 148 3.19 3.06 20.04
C LEU A 148 3.91 3.81 21.19
N TYR A 149 3.13 4.57 21.98
CA TYR A 149 3.68 5.40 23.07
C TYR A 149 4.17 4.54 24.24
N PRO A 150 5.27 4.98 24.96
CA PRO A 150 5.89 4.21 26.04
C PRO A 150 4.97 3.81 27.18
N GLU A 151 3.95 4.61 27.47
CA GLU A 151 2.95 4.34 28.52
C GLU A 151 2.08 3.12 28.23
N LEU A 152 2.04 2.67 26.96
CA LEU A 152 1.30 1.49 26.53
C LEU A 152 2.13 0.20 26.60
N ASP A 153 3.46 0.29 26.77
CA ASP A 153 4.37 -0.86 26.75
C ASP A 153 4.00 -1.94 27.76
N ARG A 154 3.48 -1.53 28.93
CA ARG A 154 3.09 -2.41 30.03
C ARG A 154 1.61 -2.80 30.04
N ARG A 155 0.84 -2.36 29.03
CA ARG A 155 -0.58 -2.73 28.91
C ARG A 155 -0.70 -4.15 28.34
N TYR A 156 -1.70 -4.86 28.81
CA TYR A 156 -2.11 -6.15 28.28
C TYR A 156 -3.02 -5.94 27.05
N PRO A 157 -3.13 -6.92 26.13
CA PRO A 157 -3.97 -6.78 24.94
C PRO A 157 -5.40 -6.30 25.24
N ALA A 158 -6.05 -6.82 26.30
CA ALA A 158 -7.39 -6.40 26.71
C ALA A 158 -7.51 -4.92 27.11
N GLN A 159 -6.39 -4.22 27.34
CA GLN A 159 -6.33 -2.80 27.72
C GLN A 159 -5.95 -1.89 26.53
N LEU A 160 -5.80 -2.47 25.34
CA LEU A 160 -5.41 -1.78 24.11
C LEU A 160 -6.60 -1.74 23.15
N SER A 161 -6.74 -0.65 22.38
CA SER A 161 -7.67 -0.62 21.24
C SER A 161 -7.25 -1.61 20.16
N GLY A 162 -8.17 -1.98 19.25
CA GLY A 162 -7.87 -2.88 18.14
C GLY A 162 -6.68 -2.38 17.28
N GLY A 163 -6.63 -1.08 16.98
CA GLY A 163 -5.51 -0.48 16.24
C GLY A 163 -4.19 -0.53 17.03
N GLN A 164 -4.22 -0.34 18.36
CA GLN A 164 -3.03 -0.48 19.20
C GLN A 164 -2.54 -1.94 19.25
N GLN A 165 -3.47 -2.90 19.35
CA GLN A 165 -3.13 -4.33 19.28
C GLN A 165 -2.48 -4.67 17.93
N GLN A 166 -3.02 -4.13 16.83
CA GLN A 166 -2.48 -4.33 15.49
C GLN A 166 -1.07 -3.74 15.37
N ARG A 167 -0.83 -2.53 15.90
CA ARG A 167 0.54 -1.94 15.96
C ARG A 167 1.50 -2.84 16.73
N VAL A 168 1.10 -3.43 17.86
CA VAL A 168 1.92 -4.42 18.59
C VAL A 168 2.21 -5.65 17.75
N GLY A 169 1.22 -6.16 16.99
CA GLY A 169 1.39 -7.28 16.06
C GLY A 169 2.40 -6.98 14.94
N VAL A 170 2.32 -5.79 14.36
CA VAL A 170 3.29 -5.31 13.35
C VAL A 170 4.67 -5.13 13.97
N ALA A 171 4.78 -4.49 15.15
CA ALA A 171 6.05 -4.34 15.86
C ALA A 171 6.72 -5.70 16.14
N ARG A 172 5.92 -6.68 16.59
CA ARG A 172 6.41 -8.06 16.81
C ARG A 172 6.96 -8.69 15.54
N ALA A 173 6.28 -8.52 14.42
CA ALA A 173 6.71 -9.07 13.14
C ALA A 173 8.00 -8.42 12.64
N LEU A 174 8.21 -7.12 12.90
CA LEU A 174 9.38 -6.35 12.49
C LEU A 174 10.57 -6.47 13.44
N ALA A 175 10.36 -6.83 14.71
CA ALA A 175 11.37 -6.75 15.78
C ALA A 175 12.67 -7.52 15.51
N ALA A 176 12.57 -8.64 14.78
CA ALA A 176 13.72 -9.47 14.42
C ALA A 176 14.41 -9.02 13.11
N ASP A 177 13.92 -7.93 12.48
CA ASP A 177 14.36 -7.45 11.17
C ASP A 177 14.36 -8.56 10.10
N PRO A 178 13.21 -9.22 9.87
CA PRO A 178 13.15 -10.36 8.96
C PRO A 178 13.28 -9.89 7.50
N PRO A 179 13.97 -10.65 6.62
CA PRO A 179 14.10 -10.31 5.21
C PRO A 179 12.78 -10.42 4.41
N VAL A 180 11.81 -11.17 4.94
CA VAL A 180 10.47 -11.35 4.38
C VAL A 180 9.41 -11.02 5.44
N LEU A 181 8.42 -10.22 5.08
CA LEU A 181 7.28 -9.88 5.92
C LEU A 181 5.97 -10.32 5.23
N LEU A 182 5.19 -11.11 5.92
CA LEU A 182 3.89 -11.59 5.46
C LEU A 182 2.79 -10.93 6.29
N MET A 183 1.78 -10.33 5.65
CA MET A 183 0.68 -9.64 6.32
C MET A 183 -0.68 -10.18 5.84
N ASP A 184 -1.44 -10.79 6.72
CA ASP A 184 -2.76 -11.38 6.44
C ASP A 184 -3.86 -10.42 6.88
N GLU A 185 -4.46 -9.69 5.96
CA GLU A 185 -5.54 -8.71 6.19
C GLU A 185 -5.29 -7.79 7.41
N PRO A 186 -4.14 -7.11 7.50
CA PRO A 186 -3.70 -6.44 8.73
C PRO A 186 -4.58 -5.25 9.17
N PHE A 187 -5.52 -4.82 8.34
CA PHE A 187 -6.39 -3.67 8.62
C PHE A 187 -7.88 -4.03 8.73
N SER A 188 -8.26 -5.30 8.52
CA SER A 188 -9.67 -5.72 8.46
C SER A 188 -10.42 -5.55 9.79
N ALA A 189 -9.73 -5.71 10.92
CA ALA A 189 -10.31 -5.62 12.27
C ALA A 189 -10.24 -4.21 12.89
N VAL A 190 -9.93 -3.18 12.09
CA VAL A 190 -9.67 -1.81 12.58
C VAL A 190 -10.71 -0.84 12.02
N ASP A 191 -11.15 0.12 12.84
CA ASP A 191 -12.07 1.17 12.39
C ASP A 191 -11.46 2.05 11.27
N PRO A 192 -12.28 2.71 10.42
CA PRO A 192 -11.79 3.40 9.23
C PRO A 192 -10.77 4.52 9.51
N VAL A 193 -10.88 5.24 10.63
CA VAL A 193 -9.97 6.34 10.96
C VAL A 193 -8.59 5.78 11.31
N VAL A 194 -8.57 4.81 12.24
CA VAL A 194 -7.33 4.14 12.67
C VAL A 194 -6.70 3.35 11.52
N ARG A 195 -7.51 2.78 10.61
CA ARG A 195 -7.05 2.11 9.39
C ARG A 195 -6.20 3.06 8.53
N GLY A 196 -6.72 4.26 8.26
CA GLY A 196 -5.98 5.28 7.49
C GLY A 196 -4.64 5.64 8.14
N GLU A 197 -4.60 5.79 9.47
CA GLU A 197 -3.34 6.04 10.20
C GLU A 197 -2.33 4.90 10.06
N LEU A 198 -2.80 3.64 10.15
CA LEU A 198 -1.95 2.45 10.02
C LEU A 198 -1.40 2.29 8.59
N GLN A 199 -2.22 2.59 7.59
CA GLN A 199 -1.79 2.57 6.18
C GLN A 199 -0.71 3.63 5.93
N GLN A 200 -0.90 4.85 6.38
CA GLN A 200 0.12 5.91 6.28
C GLN A 200 1.41 5.54 7.02
N GLU A 201 1.29 4.89 8.18
CA GLU A 201 2.45 4.40 8.91
C GLU A 201 3.20 3.31 8.15
N LEU A 202 2.50 2.39 7.48
CA LEU A 202 3.12 1.36 6.65
C LEU A 202 3.82 1.98 5.42
N ILE A 203 3.22 3.00 4.77
CA ILE A 203 3.85 3.75 3.68
C ILE A 203 5.15 4.39 4.16
N ARG A 204 5.13 5.04 5.31
CA ARG A 204 6.31 5.66 5.91
C ARG A 204 7.41 4.64 6.22
N LEU A 205 7.03 3.52 6.85
CA LEU A 205 7.94 2.43 7.19
C LEU A 205 8.57 1.81 5.95
N ARG A 206 7.78 1.62 4.88
CA ARG A 206 8.27 1.06 3.61
C ARG A 206 9.49 1.80 3.08
N GLY A 207 9.55 3.14 3.18
CA GLY A 207 10.72 3.92 2.76
C GLY A 207 11.99 3.65 3.59
N GLN A 208 11.87 2.97 4.74
CA GLN A 208 12.96 2.63 5.67
C GLN A 208 13.26 1.13 5.71
N LEU A 209 12.36 0.29 5.19
CA LEU A 209 12.46 -1.16 5.21
C LEU A 209 13.08 -1.67 3.90
N SER A 210 14.05 -2.57 4.03
CA SER A 210 14.67 -3.26 2.89
C SER A 210 14.11 -4.67 2.70
N GLN A 211 12.88 -4.92 3.13
CA GLN A 211 12.26 -6.25 3.23
C GLN A 211 11.37 -6.53 2.01
N THR A 212 11.23 -7.79 1.64
CA THR A 212 10.19 -8.23 0.70
C THR A 212 8.90 -8.45 1.47
N ILE A 213 7.84 -7.75 1.09
CA ILE A 213 6.56 -7.75 1.79
C ILE A 213 5.48 -8.37 0.91
N VAL A 214 4.78 -9.38 1.43
CA VAL A 214 3.54 -9.89 0.83
C VAL A 214 2.37 -9.51 1.74
N PHE A 215 1.43 -8.80 1.17
CA PHE A 215 0.27 -8.25 1.86
C PHE A 215 -1.01 -8.80 1.26
N VAL A 216 -1.86 -9.41 2.06
CA VAL A 216 -3.17 -9.93 1.62
C VAL A 216 -4.27 -8.96 2.02
N THR A 217 -5.14 -8.64 1.09
CA THR A 217 -6.34 -7.84 1.34
C THR A 217 -7.48 -8.26 0.40
N HIS A 218 -8.72 -7.98 0.79
CA HIS A 218 -9.89 -8.04 -0.09
C HIS A 218 -10.28 -6.65 -0.62
N ASP A 219 -9.60 -5.59 -0.14
CA ASP A 219 -9.85 -4.20 -0.52
C ASP A 219 -8.88 -3.77 -1.62
N ILE A 220 -9.43 -3.44 -2.80
CA ILE A 220 -8.64 -3.00 -3.95
C ILE A 220 -7.99 -1.63 -3.70
N ASP A 221 -8.63 -0.74 -2.93
CA ASP A 221 -8.07 0.58 -2.62
C ASP A 221 -6.84 0.46 -1.71
N GLU A 222 -6.86 -0.47 -0.74
CA GLU A 222 -5.67 -0.79 0.06
C GLU A 222 -4.53 -1.34 -0.80
N ALA A 223 -4.85 -2.26 -1.71
CA ALA A 223 -3.86 -2.85 -2.62
C ALA A 223 -3.23 -1.79 -3.53
N LEU A 224 -4.04 -0.88 -4.10
CA LEU A 224 -3.59 0.21 -4.96
C LEU A 224 -2.76 1.25 -4.19
N LEU A 225 -3.13 1.54 -2.94
CA LEU A 225 -2.44 2.52 -2.09
C LEU A 225 -1.05 2.03 -1.64
N LEU A 226 -0.95 0.75 -1.29
CA LEU A 226 0.23 0.21 -0.62
C LEU A 226 1.17 -0.56 -1.56
N GLY A 227 0.61 -1.26 -2.55
CA GLY A 227 1.36 -2.22 -3.36
C GLY A 227 2.20 -1.59 -4.48
N ASP A 228 3.46 -2.02 -4.61
CA ASP A 228 4.25 -1.80 -5.82
C ASP A 228 3.69 -2.59 -6.99
N ARG A 229 3.27 -3.81 -6.67
CA ARG A 229 2.60 -4.73 -7.60
C ARG A 229 1.40 -5.38 -6.93
N LEU A 230 0.42 -5.70 -7.74
CA LEU A 230 -0.79 -6.37 -7.31
C LEU A 230 -0.91 -7.71 -8.05
N ALA A 231 -1.11 -8.78 -7.29
CA ALA A 231 -1.51 -10.09 -7.79
C ALA A 231 -3.02 -10.23 -7.59
N VAL A 232 -3.77 -10.18 -8.67
CA VAL A 232 -5.23 -10.26 -8.69
C VAL A 232 -5.65 -11.71 -8.78
N PHE A 233 -6.20 -12.23 -7.66
CA PHE A 233 -6.71 -13.60 -7.57
C PHE A 233 -8.21 -13.62 -7.82
N GLY A 234 -8.65 -14.57 -8.65
CA GLY A 234 -10.06 -14.83 -8.91
C GLY A 234 -10.55 -16.16 -8.35
N PRO A 235 -11.82 -16.50 -8.60
CA PRO A 235 -12.42 -17.76 -8.18
C PRO A 235 -11.59 -18.97 -8.63
N GLY A 236 -11.52 -20.00 -7.78
CA GLY A 236 -10.74 -21.20 -8.07
C GLY A 236 -9.23 -21.05 -7.89
N GLY A 237 -8.77 -19.98 -7.26
CA GLY A 237 -7.35 -19.79 -6.95
C GLY A 237 -6.47 -19.43 -8.14
N ARG A 238 -7.06 -18.88 -9.20
CA ARG A 238 -6.35 -18.45 -10.41
C ARG A 238 -5.79 -17.05 -10.27
N LEU A 239 -4.59 -16.84 -10.77
CA LEU A 239 -4.01 -15.51 -10.95
C LEU A 239 -4.53 -14.93 -12.28
N HIS A 240 -5.29 -13.85 -12.21
CA HIS A 240 -5.83 -13.17 -13.40
C HIS A 240 -4.86 -12.13 -13.95
N GLN A 241 -4.22 -11.36 -13.07
CA GLN A 241 -3.26 -10.34 -13.47
C GLN A 241 -2.21 -10.13 -12.37
N PHE A 242 -0.95 -9.90 -12.80
CA PHE A 242 0.13 -9.44 -11.94
C PHE A 242 0.81 -8.24 -12.58
N ALA A 243 0.57 -7.05 -12.02
CA ALA A 243 1.02 -5.80 -12.60
C ALA A 243 1.11 -4.69 -11.54
N THR A 244 1.57 -3.50 -11.93
CA THR A 244 1.47 -2.30 -11.10
C THR A 244 0.01 -1.86 -10.96
N GLY A 245 -0.31 -1.09 -9.89
CA GLY A 245 -1.67 -0.57 -9.69
C GLY A 245 -2.15 0.27 -10.89
N ARG A 246 -1.24 1.07 -11.46
CA ARG A 246 -1.53 1.86 -12.67
C ARG A 246 -1.92 0.97 -13.85
N GLU A 247 -1.14 -0.06 -14.15
CA GLU A 247 -1.43 -0.99 -15.26
C GLU A 247 -2.76 -1.72 -15.07
N ILE A 248 -3.08 -2.14 -13.85
CA ILE A 248 -4.36 -2.80 -13.54
C ILE A 248 -5.55 -1.86 -13.79
N LEU A 249 -5.44 -0.59 -13.43
CA LEU A 249 -6.50 0.40 -13.64
C LEU A 249 -6.66 0.79 -15.12
N THR A 250 -5.56 0.94 -15.85
CA THR A 250 -5.58 1.41 -17.24
C THR A 250 -5.76 0.29 -18.25
N ASN A 251 -5.22 -0.90 -17.97
CA ASN A 251 -5.23 -2.05 -18.87
C ASN A 251 -5.55 -3.36 -18.12
N PRO A 252 -6.80 -3.51 -17.61
CA PRO A 252 -7.22 -4.75 -16.96
C PRO A 252 -7.17 -5.92 -17.94
N ALA A 253 -6.59 -7.05 -17.48
CA ALA A 253 -6.33 -8.21 -18.34
C ALA A 253 -7.60 -8.89 -18.85
N ASP A 254 -8.69 -8.81 -18.09
CA ASP A 254 -9.98 -9.42 -18.43
C ASP A 254 -11.17 -8.69 -17.76
N ALA A 255 -12.37 -9.18 -18.04
CA ALA A 255 -13.59 -8.60 -17.49
C ALA A 255 -13.69 -8.72 -15.97
N PHE A 256 -13.15 -9.79 -15.36
CA PHE A 256 -13.12 -9.97 -13.93
C PHE A 256 -12.28 -8.89 -13.24
N VAL A 257 -11.07 -8.64 -13.75
CA VAL A 257 -10.21 -7.56 -13.23
C VAL A 257 -10.86 -6.20 -13.43
N ALA A 258 -11.45 -5.96 -14.61
CA ALA A 258 -12.16 -4.69 -14.89
C ALA A 258 -13.34 -4.44 -13.94
N GLU A 259 -14.09 -5.50 -13.58
CA GLU A 259 -15.20 -5.41 -12.61
C GLU A 259 -14.67 -5.15 -11.18
N MET A 260 -13.61 -5.85 -10.80
CA MET A 260 -13.02 -5.72 -9.47
C MET A 260 -12.45 -4.32 -9.18
N VAL A 261 -11.83 -3.67 -10.17
CA VAL A 261 -11.35 -2.29 -10.01
C VAL A 261 -12.46 -1.24 -10.07
N GLY A 262 -13.66 -1.63 -10.51
CA GLY A 262 -14.87 -0.81 -10.47
C GLY A 262 -14.98 0.22 -11.59
N ARG A 263 -16.11 0.96 -11.57
CA ARG A 263 -16.42 1.96 -12.60
C ARG A 263 -15.65 3.26 -12.46
N ASP A 264 -15.16 3.55 -11.26
CA ASP A 264 -14.39 4.74 -10.90
C ASP A 264 -12.86 4.56 -11.09
N ARG A 265 -12.46 3.53 -11.85
CA ARG A 265 -11.05 3.24 -12.16
C ARG A 265 -10.29 4.44 -12.75
N GLY A 266 -10.95 5.27 -13.56
CA GLY A 266 -10.37 6.49 -14.10
C GLY A 266 -10.00 7.50 -13.01
N PHE A 267 -10.89 7.69 -12.02
CA PHE A 267 -10.62 8.54 -10.87
C PHE A 267 -9.48 7.96 -9.99
N ARG A 268 -9.46 6.65 -9.78
CA ARG A 268 -8.37 5.98 -9.04
C ARG A 268 -7.02 6.10 -9.76
N ALA A 269 -7.03 6.05 -11.11
CA ALA A 269 -5.81 6.18 -11.90
C ALA A 269 -5.13 7.55 -11.74
N LEU A 270 -5.90 8.60 -11.43
CA LEU A 270 -5.35 9.93 -11.13
C LEU A 270 -4.40 9.93 -9.91
N GLY A 271 -4.53 8.97 -8.98
CA GLY A 271 -3.63 8.79 -7.85
C GLY A 271 -2.21 8.33 -8.24
N PHE A 272 -2.00 7.91 -9.50
CA PHE A 272 -0.69 7.53 -10.04
C PHE A 272 -0.09 8.60 -10.96
N GLU A 273 -0.78 9.75 -11.11
CA GLU A 273 -0.32 10.88 -11.93
C GLU A 273 0.08 12.04 -11.03
N ALA A 274 1.28 12.58 -11.24
CA ALA A 274 1.70 13.79 -10.53
C ALA A 274 0.78 14.96 -10.92
N ALA A 275 0.34 15.73 -9.93
CA ALA A 275 -0.56 16.86 -10.16
C ALA A 275 0.09 17.91 -11.09
N GLU A 276 1.37 18.25 -10.88
CA GLU A 276 2.13 19.23 -11.67
C GLU A 276 1.29 20.45 -12.10
N VAL A 277 0.41 20.91 -11.19
CA VAL A 277 -0.48 22.05 -11.43
C VAL A 277 0.13 23.32 -10.82
N PRO A 278 -0.05 24.48 -11.45
CA PRO A 278 0.40 25.73 -10.89
C PRO A 278 -0.25 26.03 -9.52
N VAL A 279 0.57 26.48 -8.57
CA VAL A 279 0.09 26.96 -7.27
C VAL A 279 0.16 28.48 -7.29
N THR A 280 -1.01 29.12 -7.18
CA THR A 280 -1.15 30.57 -7.20
C THR A 280 -0.98 31.14 -5.78
N PRO A 281 -0.14 32.17 -5.58
CA PRO A 281 -0.01 32.78 -4.27
C PRO A 281 -1.32 33.49 -3.87
N PRO A 282 -1.56 33.72 -2.57
CA PRO A 282 -2.72 34.44 -2.10
C PRO A 282 -2.59 35.93 -2.45
N LEU A 283 -3.72 36.64 -2.53
CA LEU A 283 -3.73 38.09 -2.57
C LEU A 283 -3.29 38.66 -1.20
N PRO A 284 -2.46 39.70 -1.18
CA PRO A 284 -2.10 40.38 0.05
C PRO A 284 -3.34 40.98 0.71
N GLY A 285 -3.49 40.75 2.01
CA GLY A 285 -4.60 41.28 2.81
C GLY A 285 -4.10 41.97 4.08
N PRO A 286 -4.95 42.75 4.77
CA PRO A 286 -4.60 43.42 6.02
C PRO A 286 -4.37 42.47 7.19
N ASP A 287 -4.95 41.29 7.13
CA ASP A 287 -4.81 40.22 8.13
C ASP A 287 -4.01 39.04 7.51
N PRO A 288 -2.77 38.76 7.96
CA PRO A 288 -1.96 37.68 7.44
C PRO A 288 -2.54 36.29 7.72
N ALA A 289 -3.44 36.16 8.71
CA ALA A 289 -4.13 34.92 9.03
C ALA A 289 -5.37 34.67 8.14
N LEU A 290 -5.72 35.65 7.27
CA LEU A 290 -6.86 35.55 6.37
C LEU A 290 -6.40 35.76 4.92
N VAL A 291 -6.20 34.70 4.20
CA VAL A 291 -5.70 34.72 2.82
C VAL A 291 -6.83 34.56 1.81
N ARG A 292 -6.73 35.27 0.69
CA ARG A 292 -7.75 35.21 -0.37
C ARG A 292 -7.15 34.70 -1.68
N PRO A 293 -7.87 33.86 -2.41
CA PRO A 293 -7.50 33.54 -3.79
C PRO A 293 -7.66 34.75 -4.71
N ALA A 294 -6.94 34.77 -5.82
CA ALA A 294 -7.15 35.79 -6.86
C ALA A 294 -8.57 35.67 -7.43
N ALA A 295 -9.20 36.80 -7.78
CA ALA A 295 -10.56 36.84 -8.28
C ALA A 295 -10.79 36.02 -9.57
N GLU A 296 -9.73 35.81 -10.34
CA GLU A 296 -9.73 34.96 -11.55
C GLU A 296 -9.90 33.45 -11.23
N VAL A 297 -9.62 33.05 -9.97
CA VAL A 297 -9.59 31.65 -9.53
C VAL A 297 -10.75 31.32 -8.61
N ALA A 298 -11.36 32.30 -7.94
CA ALA A 298 -12.46 32.11 -7.00
C ALA A 298 -13.51 33.23 -7.11
N GLY A 299 -14.74 32.95 -6.65
CA GLY A 299 -15.76 33.98 -6.40
C GLY A 299 -15.28 34.97 -5.33
N GLU A 300 -15.67 36.26 -5.46
CA GLU A 300 -15.08 37.42 -4.76
C GLU A 300 -15.16 37.39 -3.22
N ASP A 301 -15.95 36.52 -2.59
CA ASP A 301 -16.34 36.68 -1.19
C ASP A 301 -15.78 35.57 -0.24
N TRP A 302 -14.84 34.76 -0.69
CA TRP A 302 -14.27 33.69 0.13
C TRP A 302 -12.83 34.01 0.57
N ALA A 303 -12.55 33.74 1.85
CA ALA A 303 -11.20 33.83 2.41
C ALA A 303 -10.89 32.59 3.23
N LEU A 304 -9.64 32.16 3.19
CA LEU A 304 -9.15 31.02 3.94
C LEU A 304 -8.48 31.52 5.22
N ARG A 305 -8.93 31.01 6.38
CA ARG A 305 -8.31 31.30 7.68
C ARG A 305 -7.23 30.27 7.95
N LEU A 306 -6.06 30.80 8.34
CA LEU A 306 -4.90 30.05 8.79
C LEU A 306 -4.77 30.13 10.32
N ASP A 307 -4.15 29.12 10.95
CA ASP A 307 -3.75 29.14 12.35
C ASP A 307 -2.38 29.84 12.57
N ALA A 308 -1.87 29.77 13.80
CA ALA A 308 -0.59 30.38 14.18
C ALA A 308 0.61 29.72 13.47
N GLU A 309 0.50 28.45 13.07
CA GLU A 309 1.48 27.68 12.30
C GLU A 309 1.26 27.79 10.78
N SER A 310 0.43 28.74 10.32
CA SER A 310 0.06 28.95 8.91
C SER A 310 -0.65 27.77 8.26
N LYS A 311 -1.30 26.90 9.03
CA LYS A 311 -2.08 25.77 8.51
C LYS A 311 -3.51 26.20 8.17
N PRO A 312 -4.10 25.68 7.06
CA PRO A 312 -5.48 25.94 6.70
C PRO A 312 -6.47 25.40 7.74
N VAL A 313 -7.41 26.23 8.20
CA VAL A 313 -8.39 25.84 9.23
C VAL A 313 -9.80 25.79 8.67
N ARG A 314 -10.25 26.88 8.04
CA ARG A 314 -11.62 27.02 7.52
C ARG A 314 -11.71 28.08 6.44
N TRP A 315 -12.71 27.94 5.60
CA TRP A 315 -13.15 28.98 4.69
C TRP A 315 -14.11 29.92 5.41
N GLU A 316 -13.98 31.20 5.16
CA GLU A 316 -14.89 32.25 5.62
C GLU A 316 -15.50 32.93 4.38
N GLY A 317 -16.83 32.93 4.28
CA GLY A 317 -17.57 33.45 3.12
C GLY A 317 -18.95 33.96 3.48
N PRO A 318 -19.73 34.39 2.46
CA PRO A 318 -21.03 35.07 2.65
C PRO A 318 -22.06 34.22 3.43
N ALA A 319 -21.99 32.90 3.30
CA ALA A 319 -22.90 31.95 3.94
C ALA A 319 -22.40 31.46 5.32
N GLY A 320 -21.29 32.03 5.82
CA GLY A 320 -20.67 31.60 7.07
C GLY A 320 -19.32 30.91 6.89
N SER A 321 -18.90 30.10 7.88
CA SER A 321 -17.62 29.40 7.82
C SER A 321 -17.80 27.90 7.51
N VAL A 322 -16.92 27.37 6.67
CA VAL A 322 -16.87 25.96 6.27
C VAL A 322 -15.48 25.41 6.59
N ILE A 323 -15.41 24.24 7.23
CA ILE A 323 -14.14 23.57 7.50
C ILE A 323 -13.46 23.25 6.16
N VAL A 324 -12.13 23.36 6.11
CA VAL A 324 -11.36 22.99 4.91
C VAL A 324 -11.61 21.54 4.53
N GLY A 325 -11.73 21.31 3.24
CA GLY A 325 -11.81 19.96 2.66
C GLY A 325 -10.42 19.33 2.53
N THR A 326 -10.24 18.55 1.47
CA THR A 326 -8.96 17.90 1.18
C THR A 326 -7.86 18.91 0.89
N LEU A 327 -6.69 18.71 1.50
CA LEU A 327 -5.47 19.48 1.26
C LEU A 327 -4.58 18.70 0.28
N CYS A 328 -4.01 19.38 -0.71
CA CYS A 328 -3.07 18.81 -1.66
C CYS A 328 -1.63 19.23 -1.30
N HIS A 329 -0.76 18.26 -1.01
CA HIS A 329 0.66 18.56 -0.82
C HIS A 329 1.30 18.97 -2.14
N ARG A 330 2.27 19.87 -2.09
CA ARG A 330 3.11 20.21 -3.25
C ARG A 330 3.76 18.93 -3.79
N GLY A 331 3.60 18.66 -5.09
CA GLY A 331 4.04 17.41 -5.70
C GLY A 331 3.15 16.20 -5.40
N GLY A 332 1.97 16.42 -4.81
CA GLY A 332 0.94 15.40 -4.65
C GLY A 332 0.39 14.89 -5.99
N ASP A 333 -0.44 13.88 -5.92
CA ASP A 333 -1.06 13.30 -7.10
C ASP A 333 -2.27 14.12 -7.61
N LEU A 334 -2.67 13.84 -8.85
CA LEU A 334 -3.75 14.56 -9.53
C LEU A 334 -5.13 14.27 -8.91
N ARG A 335 -5.32 13.11 -8.26
CA ARG A 335 -6.53 12.78 -7.51
C ARG A 335 -6.70 13.69 -6.30
N LEU A 336 -5.63 13.90 -5.50
CA LEU A 336 -5.65 14.82 -4.36
C LEU A 336 -5.90 16.26 -4.80
N ALA A 337 -5.30 16.69 -5.92
CA ALA A 337 -5.53 18.01 -6.47
C ALA A 337 -7.00 18.19 -6.90
N LEU A 338 -7.58 17.18 -7.58
CA LEU A 338 -8.97 17.20 -8.00
C LEU A 338 -9.92 17.21 -6.79
N ASP A 339 -9.67 16.37 -5.78
CA ASP A 339 -10.50 16.32 -4.58
C ASP A 339 -10.43 17.63 -3.78
N SER A 340 -9.25 18.25 -3.73
CA SER A 340 -9.07 19.56 -3.09
C SER A 340 -9.92 20.66 -3.75
N VAL A 341 -9.98 20.71 -5.09
CA VAL A 341 -10.81 21.72 -5.78
C VAL A 341 -12.30 21.39 -5.70
N LEU A 342 -12.69 20.10 -5.68
CA LEU A 342 -14.08 19.69 -5.58
C LEU A 342 -14.67 19.88 -4.17
N SER A 343 -13.85 19.74 -3.13
CA SER A 343 -14.24 19.94 -1.73
C SER A 343 -14.16 21.41 -1.27
N SER A 344 -13.68 22.31 -2.13
CA SER A 344 -13.56 23.74 -1.82
C SER A 344 -14.84 24.50 -2.11
N PRO A 345 -15.44 25.19 -1.14
CA PRO A 345 -16.61 26.04 -1.38
C PRO A 345 -16.27 27.30 -2.19
N ALA A 346 -15.00 27.71 -2.21
CA ALA A 346 -14.51 28.87 -2.93
C ALA A 346 -14.14 28.57 -4.39
N GLY A 347 -14.09 27.29 -4.79
CA GLY A 347 -13.69 26.84 -6.12
C GLY A 347 -12.24 26.40 -6.24
N PRO A 348 -11.22 27.18 -5.84
CA PRO A 348 -9.83 26.75 -5.88
C PRO A 348 -9.53 25.75 -4.76
N GLY A 349 -8.64 24.78 -5.04
CA GLY A 349 -8.10 23.86 -4.05
C GLY A 349 -7.03 24.53 -3.19
N ILE A 350 -6.60 23.85 -2.13
CA ILE A 350 -5.59 24.33 -1.19
C ILE A 350 -4.33 23.49 -1.33
N ALA A 351 -3.21 24.14 -1.66
CA ALA A 351 -1.88 23.53 -1.61
C ALA A 351 -1.24 23.75 -0.24
N VAL A 352 -0.57 22.73 0.27
CA VAL A 352 0.24 22.78 1.50
C VAL A 352 1.64 22.23 1.26
N ASP A 353 2.58 22.61 2.11
CA ASP A 353 3.92 22.05 2.14
C ASP A 353 4.00 20.74 2.97
N GLU A 354 5.20 20.19 3.13
CA GLU A 354 5.43 18.96 3.91
C GLU A 354 5.10 19.10 5.40
N ALA A 355 5.11 20.32 5.94
CA ALA A 355 4.73 20.61 7.32
C ALA A 355 3.21 20.82 7.47
N GLY A 356 2.45 20.82 6.36
CA GLY A 356 1.03 21.12 6.32
C GLY A 356 0.71 22.62 6.33
N ALA A 357 1.71 23.51 6.20
CA ALA A 357 1.49 24.93 6.11
C ALA A 357 1.00 25.33 4.70
N PHE A 358 0.19 26.37 4.65
CA PHE A 358 -0.40 26.87 3.42
C PHE A 358 0.67 27.32 2.41
N ALA A 359 0.63 26.73 1.22
CA ALA A 359 1.59 27.02 0.14
C ALA A 359 0.97 27.81 -1.03
N GLY A 360 -0.36 27.91 -1.09
CA GLY A 360 -1.08 28.66 -2.12
C GLY A 360 -2.37 27.98 -2.56
N PHE A 361 -2.97 28.49 -3.63
CA PHE A 361 -4.22 27.98 -4.19
C PHE A 361 -3.99 27.20 -5.49
N ILE A 362 -4.78 26.16 -5.72
CA ILE A 362 -4.77 25.34 -6.93
C ILE A 362 -5.96 25.74 -7.79
N ASP A 363 -5.71 26.16 -9.04
CA ASP A 363 -6.77 26.50 -9.97
C ASP A 363 -7.50 25.24 -10.46
N ARG A 364 -8.83 25.28 -10.37
CA ARG A 364 -9.70 24.21 -10.86
C ARG A 364 -9.52 23.94 -12.36
N THR A 365 -9.39 24.99 -13.16
CA THR A 365 -9.25 24.88 -14.61
C THR A 365 -7.91 24.21 -14.98
N ALA A 366 -6.85 24.52 -14.26
CA ALA A 366 -5.55 23.90 -14.44
C ALA A 366 -5.57 22.39 -14.10
N VAL A 367 -6.29 21.99 -13.03
CA VAL A 367 -6.47 20.58 -12.68
C VAL A 367 -7.23 19.84 -13.77
N LEU A 368 -8.34 20.37 -14.26
CA LEU A 368 -9.13 19.75 -15.31
C LEU A 368 -8.37 19.64 -16.62
N ALA A 369 -7.65 20.69 -17.03
CA ALA A 369 -6.79 20.66 -18.21
C ALA A 369 -5.68 19.59 -18.10
N ARG A 370 -5.11 19.39 -16.91
CA ARG A 370 -4.10 18.36 -16.66
C ARG A 370 -4.70 16.97 -16.79
N ILE A 371 -5.95 16.75 -16.30
CA ILE A 371 -6.68 15.47 -16.46
C ILE A 371 -6.90 15.17 -17.95
N ASP A 372 -7.33 16.15 -18.73
CA ASP A 372 -7.59 15.98 -20.17
C ASP A 372 -6.32 15.56 -20.94
N THR A 373 -5.14 16.06 -20.52
CA THR A 373 -3.86 15.69 -21.15
C THR A 373 -3.34 14.31 -20.76
N THR A 374 -3.79 13.80 -19.59
CA THR A 374 -3.34 12.49 -19.05
C THR A 374 -4.21 11.34 -19.55
N THR A 375 -5.45 11.62 -19.95
CA THR A 375 -6.35 10.61 -20.49
C THR A 375 -5.94 10.31 -21.92
N PRO A 376 -5.49 9.06 -22.25
CA PRO A 376 -5.14 8.73 -23.65
C PRO A 376 -6.37 8.95 -24.52
N ALA A 377 -6.20 9.70 -25.62
CA ALA A 377 -7.19 9.89 -26.67
C ALA A 377 -7.41 8.56 -27.41
N GLY A 378 -8.15 7.62 -26.81
CA GLY A 378 -8.31 6.26 -27.30
C GLY A 378 -9.55 5.57 -26.78
N GLY A 379 -10.69 6.26 -26.82
CA GLY A 379 -12.01 5.66 -26.62
C GLY A 379 -13.00 6.40 -27.50
N GLY A 380 -13.11 5.98 -28.76
CA GLY A 380 -14.12 6.50 -29.66
C GLY A 380 -15.48 6.51 -28.97
N ARG A 381 -16.11 7.68 -28.88
CA ARG A 381 -17.53 7.78 -28.53
C ARG A 381 -18.26 6.78 -29.41
N PRO A 382 -19.10 5.87 -28.86
CA PRO A 382 -20.01 5.10 -29.70
C PRO A 382 -20.86 6.14 -30.42
N GLY A 383 -20.77 6.13 -31.76
CA GLY A 383 -21.57 7.00 -32.59
C GLY A 383 -23.04 6.87 -32.25
N ALA A 384 -23.71 7.99 -32.09
CA ALA A 384 -25.15 8.04 -32.09
C ALA A 384 -25.64 7.30 -33.34
N ALA A 385 -26.22 6.12 -33.15
CA ALA A 385 -26.95 5.43 -34.19
C ALA A 385 -28.19 6.27 -34.46
N ASP A 386 -28.26 6.85 -35.66
CA ASP A 386 -29.45 7.42 -36.24
C ASP A 386 -30.60 6.39 -36.14
N THR A 387 -31.61 6.74 -35.38
CA THR A 387 -32.90 6.03 -35.41
C THR A 387 -33.76 6.76 -36.43
N GLU A 388 -33.67 6.34 -37.68
CA GLU A 388 -34.72 6.58 -38.65
C GLU A 388 -35.64 5.35 -38.72
N VAL A 389 -36.96 5.65 -38.63
CA VAL A 389 -38.19 4.90 -38.83
C VAL A 389 -38.63 4.00 -37.68
#